data_285fc10a92df90c8277a8938b6d78c48
#
_entry.id   285fc10a92df90c8277a8938b6d78c48
#
_cell.length_a   1.000
_cell.length_b   1.000
_cell.length_c   1.000
_cell.angle_alpha   90.00
_cell.angle_beta   90.00
_cell.angle_gamma   90.00
#
_symmetry.space_group_name_H-M   'P 1'
#
loop_
_entity.id
_entity.type
_entity.pdbx_description
1 polymer ?
#
loop_
_entity_poly.entity_id
_entity_poly.type
_entity_poly.pdbx_seq_one_letter_code
_entity_poly.pdbx_strand_id
1 'polypeptide(L)'
;AHLAGAVAARTTRPVIGIPVSSAALCGMDALFATVQMPPGFPVATVATDKAGARNAAWLAAQILAVSDPALNERIAEARAKMREEVEKAGDEISRKYA
;
A
#
# COMPACT_ATOMS: atom_id res chain seq x y z
N ALA A 1 9.44 7.47 12.19
CA ALA A 1 9.69 7.42 10.75
C ALA A 1 10.88 6.54 10.37
N HIS A 2 11.72 6.17 11.35
CA HIS A 2 12.93 5.37 11.07
C HIS A 2 12.76 3.87 11.36
N LEU A 3 11.63 3.45 11.88
CA LEU A 3 11.41 2.05 12.26
C LEU A 3 11.55 1.08 11.08
N ALA A 4 10.94 1.39 9.95
CA ALA A 4 11.02 0.54 8.76
C ALA A 4 12.46 0.37 8.28
N GLY A 5 13.24 1.45 8.28
CA GLY A 5 14.66 1.42 7.92
C GLY A 5 15.49 0.57 8.89
N ALA A 6 15.24 0.69 10.19
CA ALA A 6 15.92 -0.11 11.20
C ALA A 6 15.60 -1.61 11.05
N VAL A 7 14.38 -1.96 10.70
CA VAL A 7 13.98 -3.34 10.41
C VAL A 7 14.66 -3.85 9.15
N ALA A 8 14.64 -3.06 8.07
CA ALA A 8 15.26 -3.43 6.79
C ALA A 8 16.76 -3.72 6.93
N ALA A 9 17.44 -3.01 7.81
CA ALA A 9 18.86 -3.22 8.07
C ALA A 9 19.17 -4.57 8.74
N ARG A 10 18.17 -5.24 9.29
CA ARG A 10 18.33 -6.45 10.11
C ARG A 10 17.64 -7.69 9.56
N THR A 11 17.08 -7.62 8.38
CA THR A 11 16.40 -8.74 7.75
C THR A 11 16.65 -8.76 6.25
N THR A 12 16.60 -9.95 5.67
CA THR A 12 16.61 -10.12 4.21
C THR A 12 15.20 -10.26 3.64
N ARG A 13 14.19 -10.25 4.50
CA ARG A 13 12.80 -10.30 4.08
C ARG A 13 12.33 -8.95 3.53
N PRO A 14 11.36 -8.94 2.61
CA PRO A 14 10.78 -7.68 2.15
C PRO A 14 10.21 -6.86 3.30
N VAL A 15 10.51 -5.57 3.31
CA VAL A 15 9.99 -4.62 4.30
C VAL A 15 9.14 -3.59 3.59
N ILE A 16 7.94 -3.38 4.09
CA ILE A 16 7.01 -2.37 3.59
C ILE A 16 6.89 -1.28 4.65
N GLY A 17 7.21 -0.07 4.28
CA GLY A 17 7.13 1.09 5.17
C GLY A 17 5.92 1.95 4.85
N ILE A 18 5.21 2.34 5.90
CA ILE A 18 4.04 3.22 5.81
C ILE A 18 4.42 4.55 6.44
N PRO A 19 4.60 5.62 5.66
CA PRO A 19 4.87 6.93 6.26
C PRO A 19 3.63 7.42 7.02
N VAL A 20 3.84 7.83 8.27
CA VAL A 20 2.77 8.40 9.09
C VAL A 20 3.02 9.90 9.20
N SER A 21 2.07 10.70 8.74
CA SER A 21 2.22 12.14 8.70
C SER A 21 2.24 12.75 10.09
N SER A 22 3.15 13.72 10.28
CA SER A 22 3.10 14.65 11.39
C SER A 22 2.58 16.01 10.88
N ALA A 23 2.02 16.81 11.76
CA ALA A 23 1.41 18.09 11.37
C ALA A 23 2.41 19.12 10.80
N ALA A 24 3.70 19.00 11.12
CA ALA A 24 4.67 20.05 10.87
C ALA A 24 5.06 20.23 9.38
N LEU A 25 5.15 19.16 8.59
CA LEU A 25 5.61 19.21 7.20
C LEU A 25 4.69 18.45 6.23
N CYS A 26 3.40 18.32 6.56
CA CYS A 26 2.40 17.62 5.74
C CYS A 26 2.80 16.18 5.39
N GLY A 27 3.56 15.53 6.24
CA GLY A 27 4.02 14.15 6.03
C GLY A 27 5.24 13.99 5.13
N MET A 28 5.79 15.07 4.59
CA MET A 28 6.95 15.01 3.68
C MET A 28 8.20 14.49 4.38
N ASP A 29 8.42 14.84 5.64
CA ASP A 29 9.52 14.35 6.45
C ASP A 29 9.44 12.84 6.66
N ALA A 30 8.26 12.32 6.99
CA ALA A 30 8.02 10.91 7.16
C ALA A 30 8.21 10.14 5.84
N LEU A 31 7.72 10.69 4.73
CA LEU A 31 7.89 10.10 3.41
C LEU A 31 9.38 10.00 3.03
N PHE A 32 10.13 11.08 3.15
CA PHE A 32 11.54 11.08 2.82
C PHE A 32 12.35 10.16 3.74
N ALA A 33 12.05 10.12 5.04
CA ALA A 33 12.71 9.24 5.99
C ALA A 33 12.46 7.76 5.67
N THR A 34 11.32 7.42 5.10
CA THR A 34 10.95 6.05 4.75
C THR A 34 11.53 5.63 3.41
N VAL A 35 11.49 6.51 2.40
CA VAL A 35 11.88 6.19 1.03
C VAL A 35 13.38 6.26 0.78
N GLN A 36 14.09 7.12 1.50
CA GLN A 36 15.52 7.32 1.31
C GLN A 36 16.34 6.29 2.07
N MET A 37 16.54 5.14 1.45
CA MET A 37 17.34 4.05 2.02
C MET A 37 18.62 3.85 1.23
N PRO A 38 19.74 3.45 1.89
CA PRO A 38 20.99 3.17 1.18
C PRO A 38 20.85 1.96 0.25
N PRO A 39 21.66 1.91 -0.83
CA PRO A 39 21.67 0.75 -1.72
C PRO A 39 21.92 -0.56 -0.97
N GLY A 40 21.10 -1.57 -1.25
CA GLY A 40 21.18 -2.88 -0.58
C GLY A 40 20.18 -3.07 0.57
N PHE A 41 19.55 -2.00 1.04
CA PHE A 41 18.59 -2.05 2.16
C PHE A 41 17.25 -1.39 1.76
N PRO A 42 16.53 -1.94 0.79
CA PRO A 42 15.32 -1.29 0.29
C PRO A 42 14.15 -1.40 1.26
N VAL A 43 13.33 -0.36 1.27
CA VAL A 43 12.02 -0.35 1.91
C VAL A 43 10.99 -0.02 0.85
N ALA A 44 10.03 -0.89 0.63
CA ALA A 44 8.90 -0.62 -0.26
C ALA A 44 7.99 0.40 0.44
N THR A 45 7.96 1.61 -0.08
CA THR A 45 7.22 2.71 0.54
C THR A 45 5.88 2.89 -0.15
N VAL A 46 4.82 2.88 0.61
CA VAL A 46 3.45 3.06 0.14
C VAL A 46 2.96 4.48 0.46
N ALA A 47 1.68 4.76 0.16
CA ALA A 47 1.10 6.06 0.49
C ALA A 47 1.15 6.35 1.99
N THR A 48 0.96 7.60 2.36
CA THR A 48 0.94 8.00 3.76
C THR A 48 -0.36 7.58 4.46
N ASP A 49 -0.27 7.34 5.75
CA ASP A 49 -1.40 7.15 6.65
C ASP A 49 -2.34 5.99 6.26
N LYS A 50 -3.64 6.21 6.33
CA LYS A 50 -4.66 5.17 6.17
C LYS A 50 -4.65 4.49 4.79
N ALA A 51 -4.52 5.27 3.73
CA ALA A 51 -4.41 4.72 2.37
C ALA A 51 -3.16 3.86 2.23
N GLY A 52 -2.05 4.30 2.80
CA GLY A 52 -0.80 3.53 2.84
C GLY A 52 -0.93 2.23 3.61
N ALA A 53 -1.60 2.26 4.76
CA ALA A 53 -1.83 1.05 5.55
C ALA A 53 -2.63 -0.01 4.76
N ARG A 54 -3.66 0.41 4.05
CA ARG A 54 -4.44 -0.47 3.17
C ARG A 54 -3.59 -1.01 2.02
N ASN A 55 -2.84 -0.16 1.35
CA ASN A 55 -1.97 -0.57 0.25
C ASN A 55 -0.80 -1.44 0.70
N ALA A 56 -0.30 -1.26 1.92
CA ALA A 56 0.70 -2.16 2.48
C ALA A 56 0.15 -3.58 2.62
N ALA A 57 -1.09 -3.72 3.08
CA ALA A 57 -1.75 -5.02 3.18
C ALA A 57 -1.95 -5.66 1.80
N TRP A 58 -2.41 -4.88 0.81
CA TRP A 58 -2.55 -5.36 -0.57
C TRP A 58 -1.20 -5.80 -1.16
N LEU A 59 -0.17 -4.99 -0.98
CA LEU A 59 1.17 -5.31 -1.50
C LEU A 59 1.73 -6.57 -0.85
N ALA A 60 1.60 -6.71 0.48
CA ALA A 60 2.02 -7.91 1.18
C ALA A 60 1.29 -9.15 0.65
N ALA A 61 -0.02 -9.06 0.46
CA ALA A 61 -0.82 -10.13 -0.12
C ALA A 61 -0.35 -10.49 -1.54
N GLN A 62 -0.07 -9.50 -2.37
CA GLN A 62 0.43 -9.71 -3.73
C GLN A 62 1.81 -10.38 -3.75
N ILE A 63 2.69 -10.02 -2.84
CA ILE A 63 4.00 -10.64 -2.71
C ILE A 63 3.84 -12.13 -2.35
N LEU A 64 3.00 -12.43 -1.38
CA LEU A 64 2.71 -13.81 -0.96
C LEU A 64 2.02 -14.61 -2.08
N ALA A 65 1.16 -13.96 -2.84
CA ALA A 65 0.39 -14.58 -3.93
C ALA A 65 1.25 -15.00 -5.13
N VAL A 66 2.47 -14.51 -5.25
CA VAL A 66 3.40 -14.93 -6.32
C VAL A 66 3.59 -16.46 -6.29
N SER A 67 3.59 -17.07 -5.12
CA SER A 67 3.73 -18.52 -4.94
C SER A 67 2.49 -19.19 -4.32
N ASP A 68 1.36 -18.49 -4.29
CA ASP A 68 0.11 -18.99 -3.70
C ASP A 68 -1.07 -18.70 -4.64
N PRO A 69 -1.40 -19.64 -5.54
CA PRO A 69 -2.50 -19.46 -6.51
C PRO A 69 -3.86 -19.22 -5.87
N ALA A 70 -4.15 -19.83 -4.74
CA ALA A 70 -5.43 -19.63 -4.03
C ALA A 70 -5.55 -18.19 -3.51
N LEU A 71 -4.47 -17.65 -2.97
CA LEU A 71 -4.44 -16.25 -2.53
C LEU A 71 -4.57 -15.29 -3.73
N ASN A 72 -3.93 -15.60 -4.84
CA ASN A 72 -4.04 -14.81 -6.06
C ASN A 72 -5.49 -14.73 -6.57
N GLU A 73 -6.22 -15.83 -6.53
CA GLU A 73 -7.65 -15.85 -6.86
C GLU A 73 -8.48 -14.95 -5.95
N ARG A 74 -8.20 -14.98 -4.66
CA ARG A 74 -8.89 -14.13 -3.68
C ARG A 74 -8.63 -12.63 -3.93
N ILE A 75 -7.42 -12.29 -4.32
CA ILE A 75 -7.07 -10.92 -4.71
C ILE A 75 -7.84 -10.51 -5.96
N ALA A 76 -7.88 -11.37 -6.96
CA ALA A 76 -8.62 -11.10 -8.21
C ALA A 76 -10.11 -10.90 -7.94
N GLU A 77 -10.73 -11.73 -7.10
CA GLU A 77 -12.13 -11.60 -6.69
C GLU A 77 -12.39 -10.28 -5.96
N ALA A 78 -11.51 -9.91 -5.04
CA ALA A 78 -11.65 -8.65 -4.30
C ALA A 78 -11.54 -7.43 -5.23
N ARG A 79 -10.64 -7.47 -6.22
CA ARG A 79 -10.53 -6.41 -7.23
C ARG A 79 -11.75 -6.33 -8.14
N ALA A 80 -12.29 -7.48 -8.54
CA ALA A 80 -13.52 -7.53 -9.33
C ALA A 80 -14.69 -6.89 -8.56
N LYS A 81 -14.79 -7.18 -7.28
CA LYS A 81 -15.81 -6.59 -6.40
C LYS A 81 -15.65 -5.07 -6.26
N MET A 82 -14.43 -4.57 -6.11
CA MET A 82 -14.16 -3.14 -6.09
C MET A 82 -14.56 -2.47 -7.39
N ARG A 83 -14.30 -3.12 -8.54
CA ARG A 83 -14.68 -2.63 -9.85
C ARG A 83 -16.20 -2.52 -9.99
N GLU A 84 -16.94 -3.55 -9.55
CA GLU A 84 -18.41 -3.54 -9.53
C GLU A 84 -18.96 -2.39 -8.70
N GLU A 85 -18.38 -2.11 -7.55
CA GLU A 85 -18.77 -1.00 -6.69
C GLU A 85 -18.58 0.37 -7.38
N VAL A 86 -17.47 0.53 -8.09
CA VAL A 86 -17.18 1.76 -8.85
C VAL A 86 -18.16 1.91 -10.01
N GLU A 87 -18.41 0.86 -10.77
CA GLU A 87 -19.38 0.86 -11.87
C GLU A 87 -20.79 1.20 -11.39
N LYS A 88 -21.19 0.60 -10.27
CA LYS A 88 -22.48 0.85 -9.64
C LYS A 88 -22.64 2.30 -9.21
N ALA A 89 -21.62 2.88 -8.59
CA ALA A 89 -21.61 4.29 -8.20
C ALA A 89 -21.67 5.22 -9.43
N GLY A 90 -20.95 4.87 -10.50
CA GLY A 90 -20.99 5.60 -11.76
C GLY A 90 -22.37 5.57 -12.41
N ASP A 91 -23.03 4.41 -12.41
CA ASP A 91 -24.38 4.25 -12.94
C ASP A 91 -25.42 5.06 -12.16
N GLU A 92 -25.30 5.08 -10.84
CA GLU A 92 -26.16 5.90 -9.98
C GLU A 92 -26.02 7.39 -10.26
N ILE A 93 -24.79 7.87 -10.43
CA ILE A 93 -24.51 9.26 -10.80
C ILE A 93 -25.08 9.56 -12.18
N SER A 94 -24.89 8.69 -13.16
CA SER A 94 -25.42 8.86 -14.51
C SER A 94 -26.95 8.96 -14.53
N ARG A 95 -27.62 8.13 -13.74
CA ARG A 95 -29.08 8.18 -13.61
C ARG A 95 -29.56 9.45 -12.95
N LYS A 96 -28.83 9.95 -11.96
CA LYS A 96 -29.23 11.16 -11.22
C LYS A 96 -29.11 12.44 -12.06
N TYR A 97 -28.17 12.48 -12.99
CA TYR A 97 -27.85 13.67 -13.78
C TYR A 97 -28.11 13.53 -15.27
N ALA A 98 -28.75 12.45 -15.69
CA ALA A 98 -29.09 12.22 -17.08
C ALA A 98 -30.32 13.05 -17.53
#